data_e82990576943fb6ce6fc538ad0c9e62d
#
_entry.id   e82990576943fb6ce6fc538ad0c9e62d
#
_cell.length_a   1.000
_cell.length_b   1.000
_cell.length_c   1.000
_cell.angle_alpha   90.00
_cell.angle_beta   90.00
_cell.angle_gamma   90.00
#
_symmetry.space_group_name_H-M   'P 1'
#
loop_
_entity.id
_entity.type
_entity.pdbx_description
1 polymer ?
#
loop_
_entity_poly.entity_id
_entity_poly.type
_entity_poly.pdbx_seq_one_letter_code
_entity_poly.pdbx_strand_id
1 'polypeptide(L)'
;MKKALLSALILGLGFVVCAAVLASAAEKDEDRVIRVATPGTYAPFTMYDELTQEWSGFEIELWRLIGEKAGYEIEFVRLDIPATFAELDLNRVDTVAKQISITPARQQKYDFTQPFFFSPYYIIVAEDNNEIKSWKDMEGKSIALAEGSAMNEFIAALDPENKVKKSVYESDKLVFQEVSVGRVDAYPGPYVELLDVLKRNSSLKLKPVDMENPIYVEVNAYPFARTDRGRALLKLTDDVLTQMIEGGSYAKLCEKWFGMNVMDSKYAKEYREKQGK
;
A
#
# COMPACT_ATOMS: atom_id res chain seq x y z
N MET A 1 -13.16 -69.40 12.45
CA MET A 1 -13.40 -68.48 11.31
C MET A 1 -14.19 -67.21 11.65
N LYS A 2 -15.18 -67.22 12.55
CA LYS A 2 -15.97 -66.00 12.88
C LYS A 2 -15.23 -64.91 13.69
N LYS A 3 -14.18 -65.25 14.48
CA LYS A 3 -13.40 -64.25 15.28
C LYS A 3 -12.37 -63.46 14.44
N ALA A 4 -11.87 -64.03 13.36
CA ALA A 4 -10.90 -63.33 12.48
C ALA A 4 -11.56 -62.26 11.58
N LEU A 5 -12.82 -62.46 11.19
CA LEU A 5 -13.58 -61.47 10.39
C LEU A 5 -13.98 -60.22 11.18
N LEU A 6 -14.22 -60.39 12.53
CA LEU A 6 -14.60 -59.22 13.35
C LEU A 6 -13.42 -58.29 13.61
N SER A 7 -12.19 -58.83 13.75
CA SER A 7 -10.97 -58.02 13.95
C SER A 7 -10.56 -57.24 12.73
N ALA A 8 -10.78 -57.76 11.52
CA ALA A 8 -10.49 -57.04 10.26
C ALA A 8 -11.46 -55.89 10.01
N LEU A 9 -12.72 -56.01 10.45
CA LEU A 9 -13.73 -54.97 10.26
C LEU A 9 -13.48 -53.76 11.18
N ILE A 10 -12.98 -53.99 12.42
CA ILE A 10 -12.68 -52.90 13.37
C ILE A 10 -11.42 -52.16 12.99
N LEU A 11 -10.39 -52.82 12.42
CA LEU A 11 -9.20 -52.13 11.91
C LEU A 11 -9.50 -51.29 10.64
N GLY A 12 -10.40 -51.75 9.77
CA GLY A 12 -10.80 -51.00 8.58
C GLY A 12 -11.58 -49.72 8.88
N LEU A 13 -12.48 -49.76 9.89
CA LEU A 13 -13.23 -48.58 10.32
C LEU A 13 -12.35 -47.52 10.99
N GLY A 14 -11.38 -47.93 11.78
CA GLY A 14 -10.44 -47.00 12.46
C GLY A 14 -9.57 -46.24 11.48
N PHE A 15 -9.16 -46.85 10.38
CA PHE A 15 -8.31 -46.20 9.35
C PHE A 15 -9.09 -45.19 8.48
N VAL A 16 -10.37 -45.48 8.19
CA VAL A 16 -11.24 -44.59 7.39
C VAL A 16 -11.64 -43.35 8.21
N VAL A 17 -11.91 -43.51 9.52
CA VAL A 17 -12.24 -42.38 10.39
C VAL A 17 -11.03 -41.47 10.62
N CYS A 18 -9.81 -42.08 10.79
CA CYS A 18 -8.59 -41.26 10.94
C CYS A 18 -8.21 -40.52 9.67
N ALA A 19 -8.43 -41.10 8.47
CA ALA A 19 -8.19 -40.45 7.19
C ALA A 19 -9.21 -39.31 6.93
N ALA A 20 -10.46 -39.46 7.33
CA ALA A 20 -11.48 -38.44 7.22
C ALA A 20 -11.24 -37.25 8.17
N VAL A 21 -10.71 -37.50 9.38
CA VAL A 21 -10.35 -36.42 10.32
C VAL A 21 -9.09 -35.67 9.87
N LEU A 22 -8.13 -36.36 9.23
CA LEU A 22 -6.93 -35.72 8.66
C LEU A 22 -7.22 -34.93 7.35
N ALA A 23 -8.21 -35.40 6.56
CA ALA A 23 -8.65 -34.65 5.36
C ALA A 23 -9.44 -33.38 5.74
N SER A 24 -10.19 -33.39 6.85
CA SER A 24 -10.93 -32.22 7.35
C SER A 24 -10.03 -31.12 7.94
N ALA A 25 -8.74 -31.40 8.23
CA ALA A 25 -7.79 -30.44 8.77
C ALA A 25 -7.03 -29.65 7.68
N ALA A 26 -7.28 -29.93 6.40
CA ALA A 26 -6.57 -29.34 5.26
C ALA A 26 -7.46 -28.51 4.33
N GLU A 27 -8.74 -28.39 4.57
CA GLU A 27 -9.57 -27.40 3.89
C GLU A 27 -9.29 -26.05 4.54
N LYS A 28 -8.43 -25.24 3.89
CA LYS A 28 -8.32 -23.80 4.22
C LYS A 28 -9.75 -23.27 4.21
N ASP A 29 -10.17 -22.70 5.33
CA ASP A 29 -11.43 -21.97 5.41
C ASP A 29 -11.29 -20.72 4.51
N GLU A 30 -11.61 -20.88 3.21
CA GLU A 30 -11.49 -19.80 2.22
C GLU A 30 -12.25 -18.55 2.63
N ASP A 31 -13.25 -18.71 3.48
CA ASP A 31 -14.02 -17.59 4.05
C ASP A 31 -13.18 -16.77 5.05
N ARG A 32 -12.07 -17.33 5.59
CA ARG A 32 -11.18 -16.64 6.53
C ARG A 32 -9.83 -16.26 5.95
N VAL A 33 -9.74 -16.10 4.65
CA VAL A 33 -8.57 -15.55 3.96
C VAL A 33 -8.91 -14.15 3.43
N ILE A 34 -8.03 -13.17 3.66
CA ILE A 34 -8.07 -11.86 2.99
C ILE A 34 -6.95 -11.81 1.97
N ARG A 35 -7.31 -11.66 0.69
CA ARG A 35 -6.37 -11.55 -0.42
C ARG A 35 -6.01 -10.09 -0.64
N VAL A 36 -4.76 -9.73 -0.36
CA VAL A 36 -4.22 -8.36 -0.45
C VAL A 36 -3.31 -8.26 -1.67
N ALA A 37 -3.75 -7.59 -2.72
CA ALA A 37 -2.94 -7.37 -3.92
C ALA A 37 -1.91 -6.26 -3.69
N THR A 38 -0.65 -6.49 -4.10
CA THR A 38 0.43 -5.52 -4.00
C THR A 38 1.56 -5.85 -4.98
N PRO A 39 2.26 -4.85 -5.54
CA PRO A 39 3.39 -5.12 -6.46
C PRO A 39 4.64 -5.62 -5.75
N GLY A 40 4.82 -5.34 -4.45
CA GLY A 40 6.03 -5.71 -3.72
C GLY A 40 7.29 -4.96 -4.16
N THR A 41 7.15 -3.80 -4.79
CA THR A 41 8.24 -2.98 -5.31
C THR A 41 8.26 -1.56 -4.75
N TYR A 42 7.40 -1.27 -3.76
CA TYR A 42 7.22 0.07 -3.21
C TYR A 42 7.73 0.18 -1.76
N ALA A 43 9.02 0.39 -1.64
CA ALA A 43 9.67 0.58 -0.35
C ALA A 43 9.38 1.97 0.25
N PRO A 44 9.30 2.10 1.59
CA PRO A 44 9.41 1.07 2.61
C PRO A 44 8.08 0.36 2.93
N PHE A 45 7.05 0.52 2.12
CA PHE A 45 5.68 0.10 2.40
C PHE A 45 5.42 -1.37 2.06
N THR A 46 5.69 -1.78 0.82
CA THR A 46 5.50 -3.16 0.34
C THR A 46 6.71 -3.61 -0.45
N MET A 47 7.38 -4.64 0.01
CA MET A 47 8.58 -5.20 -0.60
C MET A 47 8.49 -6.71 -0.68
N TYR A 48 8.91 -7.27 -1.81
CA TYR A 48 9.04 -8.69 -2.03
C TYR A 48 10.48 -9.03 -2.43
N ASP A 49 11.10 -9.94 -1.72
CA ASP A 49 12.43 -10.45 -2.04
C ASP A 49 12.30 -11.67 -2.94
N GLU A 50 12.81 -11.57 -4.18
CA GLU A 50 12.73 -12.64 -5.17
C GLU A 50 13.55 -13.87 -4.79
N LEU A 51 14.63 -13.69 -4.00
CA LEU A 51 15.52 -14.79 -3.64
C LEU A 51 14.97 -15.59 -2.46
N THR A 52 14.47 -14.90 -1.45
CA THR A 52 13.91 -15.53 -0.23
C THR A 52 12.42 -15.80 -0.33
N GLN A 53 11.73 -15.19 -1.31
CA GLN A 53 10.28 -15.19 -1.48
C GLN A 53 9.54 -14.60 -0.25
N GLU A 54 10.18 -13.68 0.45
CA GLU A 54 9.63 -13.06 1.65
C GLU A 54 9.04 -11.69 1.36
N TRP A 55 7.89 -11.44 1.99
CA TRP A 55 7.24 -10.14 2.03
C TRP A 55 7.68 -9.35 3.25
N SER A 56 7.99 -8.07 3.05
CA SER A 56 8.33 -7.12 4.11
C SER A 56 7.81 -5.72 3.79
N GLY A 57 7.80 -4.84 4.78
CA GLY A 57 7.35 -3.46 4.64
C GLY A 57 6.28 -3.08 5.65
N PHE A 58 6.04 -1.77 5.77
CA PHE A 58 5.07 -1.22 6.70
C PHE A 58 3.66 -1.78 6.48
N GLU A 59 3.14 -1.76 5.24
CA GLU A 59 1.80 -2.27 4.94
C GLU A 59 1.72 -3.79 5.03
N ILE A 60 2.80 -4.49 4.75
CA ILE A 60 2.87 -5.95 4.92
C ILE A 60 2.71 -6.33 6.40
N GLU A 61 3.43 -5.63 7.28
CA GLU A 61 3.30 -5.86 8.73
C GLU A 61 1.94 -5.39 9.25
N LEU A 62 1.43 -4.25 8.75
CA LEU A 62 0.10 -3.76 9.13
C LEU A 62 -0.99 -4.77 8.78
N TRP A 63 -0.97 -5.34 7.57
CA TRP A 63 -1.93 -6.37 7.18
C TRP A 63 -1.81 -7.67 7.98
N ARG A 64 -0.58 -8.10 8.30
CA ARG A 64 -0.37 -9.25 9.21
C ARG A 64 -0.99 -9.00 10.59
N LEU A 65 -0.80 -7.81 11.16
CA LEU A 65 -1.41 -7.43 12.44
C LEU A 65 -2.94 -7.32 12.35
N ILE A 66 -3.48 -6.82 11.23
CA ILE A 66 -4.92 -6.80 10.97
C ILE A 66 -5.45 -8.22 10.94
N GLY A 67 -4.83 -9.13 10.19
CA GLY A 67 -5.23 -10.53 10.10
C GLY A 67 -5.18 -11.23 11.46
N GLU A 68 -4.10 -11.06 12.21
CA GLU A 68 -3.96 -11.63 13.58
C GLU A 68 -5.10 -11.19 14.49
N LYS A 69 -5.40 -9.89 14.53
CA LYS A 69 -6.45 -9.33 15.39
C LYS A 69 -7.86 -9.71 14.93
N ALA A 70 -8.07 -9.86 13.64
CA ALA A 70 -9.36 -10.22 13.05
C ALA A 70 -9.61 -11.73 13.00
N GLY A 71 -8.59 -12.56 13.20
CA GLY A 71 -8.67 -14.01 13.05
C GLY A 71 -8.74 -14.46 11.59
N TYR A 72 -8.09 -13.72 10.69
CA TYR A 72 -7.99 -14.02 9.25
C TYR A 72 -6.56 -14.30 8.83
N GLU A 73 -6.38 -15.25 7.91
CA GLU A 73 -5.12 -15.42 7.19
C GLU A 73 -4.96 -14.32 6.14
N ILE A 74 -3.77 -13.74 5.98
CA ILE A 74 -3.48 -12.76 4.95
C ILE A 74 -2.68 -13.42 3.84
N GLU A 75 -3.24 -13.42 2.63
CA GLU A 75 -2.57 -13.87 1.42
C GLU A 75 -2.16 -12.63 0.60
N PHE A 76 -0.85 -12.42 0.43
CA PHE A 76 -0.35 -11.36 -0.45
C PHE A 76 -0.27 -11.86 -1.88
N VAL A 77 -0.99 -11.20 -2.79
CA VAL A 77 -1.02 -11.50 -4.21
C VAL A 77 -0.18 -10.50 -4.96
N ARG A 78 0.89 -10.97 -5.60
CA ARG A 78 1.82 -10.09 -6.30
C ARG A 78 1.32 -9.73 -7.69
N LEU A 79 0.98 -8.44 -7.88
CA LEU A 79 0.43 -7.89 -9.12
C LEU A 79 0.92 -6.45 -9.29
N ASP A 80 1.11 -6.01 -10.54
CA ASP A 80 1.32 -4.60 -10.84
C ASP A 80 0.05 -3.76 -10.56
N ILE A 81 0.18 -2.44 -10.51
CA ILE A 81 -0.95 -1.57 -10.10
C ILE A 81 -2.17 -1.68 -11.03
N PRO A 82 -2.04 -1.65 -12.37
CA PRO A 82 -3.19 -1.87 -13.24
C PRO A 82 -3.88 -3.21 -12.98
N ALA A 83 -3.12 -4.29 -12.82
CA ALA A 83 -3.66 -5.62 -12.56
C ALA A 83 -4.32 -5.72 -11.17
N THR A 84 -3.79 -5.04 -10.13
CA THR A 84 -4.40 -5.08 -8.79
C THR A 84 -5.83 -4.57 -8.79
N PHE A 85 -6.11 -3.49 -9.50
CA PHE A 85 -7.46 -2.95 -9.61
C PHE A 85 -8.36 -3.79 -10.51
N ALA A 86 -7.82 -4.38 -11.59
CA ALA A 86 -8.58 -5.30 -12.43
C ALA A 86 -9.02 -6.56 -11.66
N GLU A 87 -8.13 -7.14 -10.84
CA GLU A 87 -8.44 -8.31 -10.03
C GLU A 87 -9.38 -7.97 -8.85
N LEU A 88 -9.33 -6.72 -8.32
CA LEU A 88 -10.29 -6.21 -7.35
C LEU A 88 -11.70 -6.07 -7.96
N ASP A 89 -11.80 -5.54 -9.18
CA ASP A 89 -13.06 -5.43 -9.93
C ASP A 89 -13.69 -6.82 -10.21
N LEU A 90 -12.85 -7.85 -10.40
CA LEU A 90 -13.26 -9.23 -10.60
C LEU A 90 -13.49 -10.02 -9.30
N ASN A 91 -13.31 -9.40 -8.14
CA ASN A 91 -13.40 -10.03 -6.81
C ASN A 91 -12.43 -11.23 -6.62
N ARG A 92 -11.29 -11.23 -7.31
CA ARG A 92 -10.24 -12.24 -7.17
C ARG A 92 -9.25 -11.88 -6.07
N VAL A 93 -9.17 -10.59 -5.74
CA VAL A 93 -8.54 -10.06 -4.53
C VAL A 93 -9.53 -9.23 -3.75
N ASP A 94 -9.31 -9.06 -2.45
CA ASP A 94 -10.26 -8.37 -1.57
C ASP A 94 -9.91 -6.88 -1.43
N THR A 95 -8.61 -6.54 -1.51
CA THR A 95 -8.11 -5.16 -1.37
C THR A 95 -6.74 -4.98 -2.02
N VAL A 96 -6.28 -3.73 -2.05
CA VAL A 96 -4.99 -3.34 -2.64
C VAL A 96 -4.14 -2.60 -1.60
N ALA A 97 -2.89 -3.01 -1.41
CA ALA A 97 -1.90 -2.38 -0.56
C ALA A 97 -0.71 -1.84 -1.39
N LYS A 98 -0.68 -0.55 -1.61
CA LYS A 98 0.44 0.25 -2.16
C LYS A 98 0.17 1.74 -1.87
N GLN A 99 -0.07 2.10 -0.63
CA GLN A 99 -0.37 3.50 -0.28
C GLN A 99 -1.44 4.08 -1.23
N ILE A 100 -2.61 3.40 -1.30
CA ILE A 100 -3.64 3.78 -2.26
C ILE A 100 -4.31 5.08 -1.84
N SER A 101 -4.18 6.11 -2.69
CA SER A 101 -4.82 7.41 -2.49
C SER A 101 -6.33 7.32 -2.65
N ILE A 102 -7.05 8.03 -1.78
CA ILE A 102 -8.47 8.32 -1.96
C ILE A 102 -8.60 9.39 -3.05
N THR A 103 -9.12 9.04 -4.22
CA THR A 103 -9.42 9.99 -5.29
C THR A 103 -10.90 9.97 -5.65
N PRO A 104 -11.48 11.07 -6.19
CA PRO A 104 -12.88 11.08 -6.64
C PRO A 104 -13.18 9.97 -7.66
N ALA A 105 -12.26 9.68 -8.59
CA ALA A 105 -12.42 8.62 -9.58
C ALA A 105 -12.50 7.23 -8.92
N ARG A 106 -11.60 6.94 -7.96
CA ARG A 106 -11.62 5.68 -7.22
C ARG A 106 -12.83 5.56 -6.30
N GLN A 107 -13.27 6.66 -5.66
CA GLN A 107 -14.46 6.69 -4.81
C GLN A 107 -15.77 6.43 -5.59
N GLN A 108 -15.80 6.60 -6.90
CA GLN A 108 -16.95 6.20 -7.72
C GLN A 108 -17.12 4.68 -7.81
N LYS A 109 -16.02 3.91 -7.70
CA LYS A 109 -16.00 2.46 -7.88
C LYS A 109 -15.89 1.67 -6.58
N TYR A 110 -15.13 2.17 -5.61
CA TYR A 110 -14.75 1.46 -4.39
C TYR A 110 -15.21 2.19 -3.15
N ASP A 111 -15.43 1.45 -2.09
CA ASP A 111 -15.53 1.98 -0.74
C ASP A 111 -14.14 1.88 -0.09
N PHE A 112 -13.80 2.85 0.77
CA PHE A 112 -12.49 2.96 1.39
C PHE A 112 -12.59 2.82 2.89
N THR A 113 -11.57 2.25 3.53
CA THR A 113 -11.39 2.32 4.98
C THR A 113 -11.23 3.77 5.43
N GLN A 114 -11.25 4.01 6.73
CA GLN A 114 -10.69 5.25 7.26
C GLN A 114 -9.24 5.43 6.80
N PRO A 115 -8.78 6.67 6.65
CA PRO A 115 -7.38 6.92 6.33
C PRO A 115 -6.45 6.37 7.41
N PHE A 116 -5.40 5.70 7.00
CA PHE A 116 -4.37 5.19 7.89
C PHE A 116 -3.02 5.87 7.70
N PHE A 117 -2.80 6.59 6.58
CA PHE A 117 -1.54 7.27 6.31
C PHE A 117 -1.77 8.61 5.60
N PHE A 118 -0.88 9.57 5.87
CA PHE A 118 -0.89 10.90 5.27
C PHE A 118 0.50 11.20 4.74
N SER A 119 0.64 11.24 3.41
CA SER A 119 1.92 11.44 2.72
C SER A 119 2.02 12.84 2.15
N PRO A 120 2.82 13.75 2.73
CA PRO A 120 3.12 15.01 2.08
C PRO A 120 4.07 14.79 0.90
N TYR A 121 3.70 15.30 -0.26
CA TYR A 121 4.47 15.25 -1.50
C TYR A 121 5.19 16.57 -1.72
N TYR A 122 6.43 16.47 -2.09
CA TYR A 122 7.29 17.61 -2.40
C TYR A 122 7.84 17.49 -3.80
N ILE A 123 8.28 18.60 -4.38
CA ILE A 123 9.10 18.59 -5.57
C ILE A 123 10.50 18.11 -5.15
N ILE A 124 10.95 17.01 -5.72
CA ILE A 124 12.28 16.42 -5.51
C ILE A 124 13.11 16.74 -6.73
N VAL A 125 14.30 17.28 -6.52
CA VAL A 125 15.24 17.71 -7.57
C VAL A 125 16.64 17.13 -7.31
N ALA A 126 17.52 17.19 -8.29
CA ALA A 126 18.95 16.91 -8.07
C ALA A 126 19.53 17.81 -6.97
N GLU A 127 20.45 17.29 -6.17
CA GLU A 127 21.03 17.99 -5.00
C GLU A 127 21.67 19.34 -5.37
N ASP A 128 22.28 19.43 -6.54
CA ASP A 128 22.93 20.62 -7.09
C ASP A 128 21.96 21.58 -7.82
N ASN A 129 20.70 21.18 -8.02
CA ASN A 129 19.69 22.06 -8.60
C ASN A 129 19.37 23.19 -7.62
N ASN A 130 19.62 24.44 -8.03
CA ASN A 130 19.34 25.66 -7.25
C ASN A 130 18.33 26.58 -7.96
N GLU A 131 17.80 26.18 -9.10
CA GLU A 131 16.83 26.94 -9.88
C GLU A 131 15.40 26.70 -9.39
N ILE A 132 15.03 25.44 -9.10
CA ILE A 132 13.71 25.05 -8.64
C ILE A 132 13.70 25.11 -7.11
N LYS A 133 12.90 26.01 -6.54
CA LYS A 133 12.70 26.20 -5.10
C LYS A 133 11.27 25.93 -4.65
N SER A 134 10.33 25.90 -5.59
CA SER A 134 8.91 25.67 -5.34
C SER A 134 8.22 25.22 -6.64
N TRP A 135 6.93 24.88 -6.56
CA TRP A 135 6.11 24.59 -7.74
C TRP A 135 6.09 25.73 -8.78
N LYS A 136 6.18 26.97 -8.33
CA LYS A 136 6.15 28.15 -9.24
C LYS A 136 7.32 28.19 -10.22
N ASP A 137 8.42 27.55 -9.89
CA ASP A 137 9.63 27.53 -10.72
C ASP A 137 9.59 26.40 -11.77
N MET A 138 8.48 25.63 -11.80
CA MET A 138 8.33 24.50 -12.72
C MET A 138 7.91 24.88 -14.14
N GLU A 139 7.51 26.12 -14.41
CA GLU A 139 7.15 26.56 -15.76
C GLU A 139 8.30 26.33 -16.76
N GLY A 140 8.02 25.59 -17.83
CA GLY A 140 8.99 25.19 -18.86
C GLY A 140 9.93 24.04 -18.47
N LYS A 141 9.93 23.61 -17.22
CA LYS A 141 10.70 22.46 -16.70
C LYS A 141 10.00 21.14 -16.99
N SER A 142 10.73 20.04 -16.78
CA SER A 142 10.21 18.68 -16.92
C SER A 142 9.95 18.03 -15.56
N ILE A 143 8.86 17.26 -15.48
CA ILE A 143 8.49 16.51 -14.28
C ILE A 143 8.31 15.02 -14.62
N ALA A 144 8.94 14.15 -13.86
CA ALA A 144 8.76 12.71 -13.98
C ALA A 144 7.50 12.26 -13.22
N LEU A 145 6.73 11.35 -13.80
CA LEU A 145 5.52 10.78 -13.23
C LEU A 145 5.56 9.26 -13.39
N ALA A 146 4.99 8.51 -12.46
CA ALA A 146 4.85 7.06 -12.59
C ALA A 146 3.50 6.71 -13.23
N GLU A 147 3.49 5.69 -14.10
CA GLU A 147 2.26 5.19 -14.72
C GLU A 147 1.28 4.67 -13.65
N GLY A 148 -0.02 4.97 -13.84
CA GLY A 148 -1.08 4.57 -12.89
C GLY A 148 -1.08 5.30 -11.54
N SER A 149 -0.14 6.22 -11.30
CA SER A 149 -0.13 7.04 -10.09
C SER A 149 -1.24 8.09 -10.11
N ALA A 150 -1.90 8.30 -8.96
CA ALA A 150 -2.86 9.40 -8.76
C ALA A 150 -2.20 10.78 -8.96
N MET A 151 -0.87 10.86 -8.86
CA MET A 151 -0.12 12.10 -9.07
C MET A 151 -0.27 12.64 -10.49
N ASN A 152 -0.55 11.77 -11.49
CA ASN A 152 -0.84 12.22 -12.87
C ASN A 152 -2.06 13.14 -12.93
N GLU A 153 -3.16 12.77 -12.25
CA GLU A 153 -4.38 13.57 -12.18
C GLU A 153 -4.15 14.86 -11.39
N PHE A 154 -3.43 14.75 -10.26
CA PHE A 154 -3.12 15.89 -9.42
C PHE A 154 -2.25 16.94 -10.15
N ILE A 155 -1.17 16.51 -10.82
CA ILE A 155 -0.30 17.42 -11.59
C ILE A 155 -1.06 18.03 -12.77
N ALA A 156 -1.96 17.27 -13.42
CA ALA A 156 -2.81 17.83 -14.47
C ALA A 156 -3.74 18.93 -13.96
N ALA A 157 -4.29 18.76 -12.74
CA ALA A 157 -5.13 19.78 -12.10
C ALA A 157 -4.32 20.99 -11.61
N LEU A 158 -3.08 20.78 -11.15
CA LEU A 158 -2.18 21.84 -10.67
C LEU A 158 -1.58 22.67 -11.83
N ASP A 159 -1.48 22.07 -13.03
CA ASP A 159 -0.94 22.65 -14.25
C ASP A 159 -1.99 22.63 -15.39
N PRO A 160 -3.11 23.37 -15.27
CA PRO A 160 -4.19 23.35 -16.26
C PRO A 160 -3.78 23.94 -17.60
N GLU A 161 -2.77 24.82 -17.61
CA GLU A 161 -2.23 25.43 -18.83
C GLU A 161 -1.15 24.56 -19.51
N ASN A 162 -0.82 23.41 -18.91
CA ASN A 162 0.16 22.45 -19.40
C ASN A 162 1.56 23.07 -19.67
N LYS A 163 2.00 23.92 -18.75
CA LYS A 163 3.29 24.62 -18.81
C LYS A 163 4.47 23.75 -18.41
N VAL A 164 4.21 22.66 -17.66
CA VAL A 164 5.21 21.70 -17.22
C VAL A 164 5.26 20.51 -18.17
N LYS A 165 6.45 20.13 -18.62
CA LYS A 165 6.66 18.97 -19.50
C LYS A 165 6.56 17.68 -18.70
N LYS A 166 5.62 16.80 -19.02
CA LYS A 166 5.36 15.55 -18.28
C LYS A 166 6.06 14.38 -18.97
N SER A 167 6.89 13.65 -18.24
CA SER A 167 7.54 12.40 -18.66
C SER A 167 7.03 11.25 -17.80
N VAL A 168 6.33 10.27 -18.40
CA VAL A 168 5.75 9.13 -17.68
C VAL A 168 6.67 7.93 -17.77
N TYR A 169 6.92 7.28 -16.64
CA TYR A 169 7.79 6.12 -16.49
C TYR A 169 7.01 4.91 -15.96
N GLU A 170 7.41 3.71 -16.34
CA GLU A 170 6.76 2.47 -15.92
C GLU A 170 6.94 2.16 -14.43
N SER A 171 7.96 2.74 -13.78
CA SER A 171 8.22 2.48 -12.35
C SER A 171 8.86 3.67 -11.63
N ASP A 172 8.53 3.83 -10.35
CA ASP A 172 9.09 4.84 -9.46
C ASP A 172 10.62 4.73 -9.34
N LYS A 173 11.18 3.52 -9.45
CA LYS A 173 12.63 3.29 -9.34
C LYS A 173 13.44 4.02 -10.41
N LEU A 174 12.95 4.08 -11.64
CA LEU A 174 13.62 4.77 -12.74
C LEU A 174 13.60 6.29 -12.54
N VAL A 175 12.51 6.80 -11.99
CA VAL A 175 12.28 8.24 -11.81
C VAL A 175 13.38 8.89 -10.99
N PHE A 176 13.77 8.31 -9.85
CA PHE A 176 14.82 8.87 -9.00
C PHE A 176 16.19 8.94 -9.70
N GLN A 177 16.52 7.95 -10.54
CA GLN A 177 17.74 7.95 -11.32
C GLN A 177 17.74 9.07 -12.37
N GLU A 178 16.64 9.22 -13.10
CA GLU A 178 16.50 10.21 -14.16
C GLU A 178 16.60 11.64 -13.61
N VAL A 179 16.00 11.91 -12.45
CA VAL A 179 16.14 13.22 -11.77
C VAL A 179 17.56 13.42 -11.23
N SER A 180 18.16 12.39 -10.62
CA SER A 180 19.51 12.51 -10.03
C SER A 180 20.59 12.82 -11.06
N VAL A 181 20.41 12.40 -12.32
CA VAL A 181 21.36 12.68 -13.42
C VAL A 181 20.91 13.86 -14.30
N GLY A 182 19.84 14.57 -13.92
CA GLY A 182 19.36 15.77 -14.60
C GLY A 182 18.71 15.54 -15.98
N ARG A 183 18.26 14.31 -16.30
CA ARG A 183 17.49 14.04 -17.52
C ARG A 183 16.07 14.53 -17.43
N VAL A 184 15.53 14.58 -16.22
CA VAL A 184 14.27 15.22 -15.86
C VAL A 184 14.54 16.17 -14.70
N ASP A 185 13.94 17.36 -14.73
CA ASP A 185 14.25 18.41 -13.75
C ASP A 185 13.76 18.07 -12.34
N ALA A 186 12.60 17.38 -12.22
CA ALA A 186 11.98 17.13 -10.94
C ALA A 186 11.11 15.85 -10.91
N TYR A 187 10.83 15.38 -9.67
CA TYR A 187 9.85 14.36 -9.35
C TYR A 187 8.93 14.81 -8.20
N PRO A 188 7.60 14.70 -8.30
CA PRO A 188 6.68 14.96 -7.22
C PRO A 188 6.53 13.68 -6.38
N GLY A 189 7.24 13.59 -5.26
CA GLY A 189 7.28 12.37 -4.47
C GLY A 189 7.11 12.57 -2.97
N PRO A 190 6.70 11.53 -2.23
CA PRO A 190 6.58 11.58 -0.78
C PRO A 190 7.96 11.56 -0.11
N TYR A 191 8.10 12.37 0.95
CA TYR A 191 9.37 12.53 1.65
C TYR A 191 9.91 11.22 2.25
N VAL A 192 9.03 10.37 2.76
CA VAL A 192 9.42 9.08 3.35
C VAL A 192 10.03 8.12 2.32
N GLU A 193 9.54 8.15 1.09
CA GLU A 193 10.11 7.37 -0.01
C GLU A 193 11.48 7.89 -0.41
N LEU A 194 11.64 9.21 -0.52
CA LEU A 194 12.94 9.82 -0.79
C LEU A 194 13.98 9.41 0.26
N LEU A 195 13.64 9.47 1.55
CA LEU A 195 14.57 9.08 2.61
C LEU A 195 14.99 7.61 2.52
N ASP A 196 14.04 6.71 2.22
CA ASP A 196 14.32 5.28 2.04
C ASP A 196 15.23 5.04 0.83
N VAL A 197 14.94 5.68 -0.29
CA VAL A 197 15.75 5.57 -1.53
C VAL A 197 17.17 6.06 -1.31
N LEU A 198 17.36 7.21 -0.66
CA LEU A 198 18.69 7.75 -0.35
C LEU A 198 19.47 6.86 0.63
N LYS A 199 18.79 6.25 1.60
CA LYS A 199 19.38 5.30 2.54
C LYS A 199 19.88 4.04 1.84
N ARG A 200 19.14 3.53 0.85
CA ARG A 200 19.50 2.31 0.10
C ARG A 200 20.51 2.56 -1.01
N ASN A 201 20.52 3.76 -1.56
CA ASN A 201 21.42 4.13 -2.66
C ASN A 201 22.04 5.51 -2.42
N SER A 202 23.15 5.54 -1.72
CA SER A 202 23.91 6.75 -1.40
C SER A 202 24.53 7.46 -2.61
N SER A 203 24.52 6.84 -3.79
CA SER A 203 24.99 7.48 -5.03
C SER A 203 23.97 8.45 -5.61
N LEU A 204 22.68 8.31 -5.27
CA LEU A 204 21.67 9.25 -5.67
C LEU A 204 21.83 10.57 -4.90
N LYS A 205 21.84 11.67 -5.63
CA LYS A 205 22.01 13.02 -5.10
C LYS A 205 20.73 13.80 -5.34
N LEU A 206 19.82 13.75 -4.37
CA LEU A 206 18.47 14.31 -4.47
C LEU A 206 18.12 15.09 -3.20
N LYS A 207 17.30 16.12 -3.36
CA LYS A 207 16.74 16.89 -2.23
C LYS A 207 15.31 17.29 -2.53
N PRO A 208 14.44 17.38 -1.50
CA PRO A 208 13.14 18.02 -1.63
C PRO A 208 13.31 19.53 -1.59
N VAL A 209 12.36 20.25 -2.19
CA VAL A 209 12.26 21.70 -2.09
C VAL A 209 10.96 22.12 -1.41
N ASP A 210 10.95 23.32 -0.79
CA ASP A 210 9.79 23.92 -0.11
C ASP A 210 9.13 22.99 0.94
N MET A 211 9.94 22.50 1.88
CA MET A 211 9.51 21.54 2.91
C MET A 211 8.38 22.06 3.81
N GLU A 212 8.15 23.36 3.86
CA GLU A 212 7.05 23.96 4.63
C GLU A 212 5.70 23.81 3.89
N ASN A 213 5.74 23.82 2.54
CA ASN A 213 4.57 23.83 1.68
C ASN A 213 4.58 22.63 0.72
N PRO A 214 4.12 21.44 1.14
CA PRO A 214 3.97 20.31 0.23
C PRO A 214 3.01 20.68 -0.90
N ILE A 215 3.31 20.22 -2.11
CA ILE A 215 2.44 20.45 -3.26
C ILE A 215 1.12 19.70 -3.15
N TYR A 216 1.14 18.60 -2.41
CA TYR A 216 -0.01 17.74 -2.17
C TYR A 216 0.17 16.96 -0.86
N VAL A 217 -0.95 16.66 -0.20
CA VAL A 217 -0.96 15.69 0.90
C VAL A 217 -1.86 14.53 0.50
N GLU A 218 -1.23 13.41 0.22
CA GLU A 218 -1.94 12.19 -0.14
C GLU A 218 -2.57 11.58 1.11
N VAL A 219 -3.83 11.19 0.97
CA VAL A 219 -4.60 10.50 2.02
C VAL A 219 -4.77 9.06 1.60
N ASN A 220 -4.16 8.13 2.32
CA ASN A 220 -4.12 6.73 1.95
C ASN A 220 -5.08 5.89 2.78
N ALA A 221 -5.83 5.02 2.08
CA ALA A 221 -6.78 4.09 2.66
C ALA A 221 -6.88 2.82 1.81
N TYR A 222 -7.43 1.76 2.36
CA TYR A 222 -7.60 0.49 1.63
C TYR A 222 -8.93 0.48 0.87
N PRO A 223 -8.91 0.28 -0.47
CA PRO A 223 -10.11 0.15 -1.30
C PRO A 223 -10.71 -1.24 -1.18
N PHE A 224 -12.04 -1.32 -1.15
CA PHE A 224 -12.80 -2.57 -1.22
C PHE A 224 -13.88 -2.47 -2.30
N ALA A 225 -14.14 -3.58 -3.00
CA ALA A 225 -15.23 -3.66 -3.97
C ALA A 225 -16.60 -3.54 -3.27
N ARG A 226 -17.59 -2.96 -3.94
CA ARG A 226 -18.96 -2.74 -3.40
C ARG A 226 -19.81 -4.01 -3.44
N THR A 227 -19.25 -5.13 -2.98
CA THR A 227 -19.92 -6.42 -2.79
C THR A 227 -20.25 -6.64 -1.32
N ASP A 228 -21.05 -7.67 -1.00
CA ASP A 228 -21.34 -8.02 0.40
C ASP A 228 -20.07 -8.40 1.15
N ARG A 229 -19.19 -9.21 0.53
CA ARG A 229 -17.86 -9.56 1.08
C ARG A 229 -16.98 -8.33 1.26
N GLY A 230 -16.87 -7.48 0.23
CA GLY A 230 -16.08 -6.26 0.31
C GLY A 230 -16.53 -5.33 1.43
N ARG A 231 -17.82 -5.10 1.59
CA ARG A 231 -18.39 -4.29 2.70
C ARG A 231 -18.13 -4.91 4.07
N ALA A 232 -18.24 -6.23 4.18
CA ALA A 232 -17.96 -6.93 5.44
C ALA A 232 -16.48 -6.81 5.82
N LEU A 233 -15.56 -7.03 4.87
CA LEU A 233 -14.12 -6.90 5.09
C LEU A 233 -13.68 -5.46 5.33
N LEU A 234 -14.30 -4.49 4.65
CA LEU A 234 -14.07 -3.06 4.92
C LEU A 234 -14.40 -2.72 6.38
N LYS A 235 -15.60 -3.09 6.83
CA LYS A 235 -16.00 -2.84 8.23
C LYS A 235 -15.07 -3.51 9.22
N LEU A 236 -14.70 -4.78 8.99
CA LEU A 236 -13.76 -5.51 9.81
C LEU A 236 -12.41 -4.79 9.89
N THR A 237 -11.88 -4.37 8.74
CA THR A 237 -10.60 -3.68 8.64
C THR A 237 -10.63 -2.34 9.36
N ASP A 238 -11.71 -1.56 9.21
CA ASP A 238 -11.90 -0.29 9.91
C ASP A 238 -11.97 -0.45 11.42
N ASP A 239 -12.73 -1.43 11.90
CA ASP A 239 -12.86 -1.72 13.34
C ASP A 239 -11.48 -2.08 13.93
N VAL A 240 -10.68 -2.89 13.22
CA VAL A 240 -9.33 -3.29 13.66
C VAL A 240 -8.35 -2.11 13.59
N LEU A 241 -8.37 -1.32 12.53
CA LEU A 241 -7.54 -0.11 12.41
C LEU A 241 -7.83 0.87 13.54
N THR A 242 -9.11 1.10 13.87
CA THR A 242 -9.51 1.94 14.99
C THR A 242 -8.92 1.43 16.32
N GLN A 243 -9.09 0.14 16.61
CA GLN A 243 -8.52 -0.47 17.81
C GLN A 243 -6.98 -0.36 17.85
N MET A 244 -6.31 -0.50 16.71
CA MET A 244 -4.86 -0.39 16.62
C MET A 244 -4.36 1.04 16.84
N ILE A 245 -5.07 2.04 16.29
CA ILE A 245 -4.74 3.45 16.43
C ILE A 245 -4.97 3.88 17.89
N GLU A 246 -6.14 3.61 18.45
CA GLU A 246 -6.49 3.99 19.84
C GLU A 246 -5.66 3.20 20.86
N GLY A 247 -5.40 1.93 20.63
CA GLY A 247 -4.60 1.06 21.50
C GLY A 247 -3.08 1.24 21.37
N GLY A 248 -2.62 2.12 20.46
CA GLY A 248 -1.20 2.47 20.31
C GLY A 248 -0.36 1.44 19.55
N SER A 249 -0.90 0.31 19.10
CA SER A 249 -0.13 -0.68 18.32
C SER A 249 0.20 -0.17 16.92
N TYR A 250 -0.66 0.66 16.33
CA TYR A 250 -0.40 1.36 15.08
C TYR A 250 0.75 2.36 15.23
N ALA A 251 0.76 3.17 16.30
CA ALA A 251 1.84 4.11 16.58
C ALA A 251 3.20 3.41 16.72
N LYS A 252 3.27 2.28 17.42
CA LYS A 252 4.49 1.46 17.54
C LYS A 252 4.99 0.96 16.18
N LEU A 253 4.08 0.56 15.30
CA LEU A 253 4.43 0.15 13.94
C LEU A 253 4.99 1.33 13.13
N CYS A 254 4.37 2.50 13.21
CA CYS A 254 4.85 3.73 12.57
C CYS A 254 6.24 4.14 13.09
N GLU A 255 6.45 4.10 14.41
CA GLU A 255 7.75 4.41 15.01
C GLU A 255 8.86 3.47 14.54
N LYS A 256 8.56 2.16 14.40
CA LYS A 256 9.50 1.18 13.86
C LYS A 256 9.95 1.52 12.44
N TRP A 257 9.02 1.93 11.57
CA TRP A 257 9.29 2.12 10.15
C TRP A 257 9.72 3.54 9.81
N PHE A 258 9.18 4.55 10.50
CA PHE A 258 9.32 5.97 10.14
C PHE A 258 9.92 6.83 11.25
N GLY A 259 10.11 6.28 12.47
CA GLY A 259 10.60 7.03 13.63
C GLY A 259 9.58 8.00 14.22
N MET A 260 8.32 7.96 13.79
CA MET A 260 7.25 8.83 14.27
C MET A 260 5.87 8.20 14.01
N ASN A 261 4.88 8.59 14.83
CA ASN A 261 3.48 8.24 14.54
C ASN A 261 2.90 9.17 13.46
N VAL A 262 2.62 8.67 12.28
CA VAL A 262 2.09 9.47 11.15
C VAL A 262 0.70 10.06 11.42
N MET A 263 -0.09 9.45 12.33
CA MET A 263 -1.41 9.95 12.74
C MET A 263 -1.32 11.19 13.64
N ASP A 264 -0.15 11.52 14.20
CA ASP A 264 0.10 12.73 14.97
C ASP A 264 0.58 13.91 14.12
N SER A 265 0.79 13.67 12.81
CA SER A 265 1.20 14.70 11.87
C SER A 265 0.18 15.85 11.79
N LYS A 266 0.65 17.06 11.45
CA LYS A 266 -0.24 18.22 11.23
C LYS A 266 -1.30 17.90 10.15
N TYR A 267 -0.95 17.12 9.15
CA TYR A 267 -1.84 16.75 8.05
C TYR A 267 -2.97 15.82 8.49
N ALA A 268 -2.68 14.86 9.36
CA ALA A 268 -3.71 13.99 9.92
C ALA A 268 -4.68 14.76 10.83
N LYS A 269 -4.17 15.73 11.60
CA LYS A 269 -4.98 16.61 12.44
C LYS A 269 -5.90 17.50 11.60
N GLU A 270 -5.35 18.20 10.62
CA GLU A 270 -6.10 19.07 9.71
C GLU A 270 -7.19 18.27 8.93
N TYR A 271 -6.88 17.03 8.53
CA TYR A 271 -7.87 16.18 7.87
C TYR A 271 -9.04 15.86 8.80
N ARG A 272 -8.78 15.43 10.06
CA ARG A 272 -9.83 15.13 11.04
C ARG A 272 -10.69 16.36 11.34
N GLU A 273 -10.07 17.53 11.55
CA GLU A 273 -10.77 18.80 11.77
C GLU A 273 -11.73 19.14 10.62
N LYS A 274 -11.30 18.95 9.36
CA LYS A 274 -12.15 19.17 8.18
C LYS A 274 -13.31 18.18 8.09
N GLN A 275 -13.18 16.98 8.67
CA GLN A 275 -14.24 15.97 8.71
C GLN A 275 -15.17 16.12 9.94
N GLY A 276 -14.92 17.10 10.84
CA GLY A 276 -15.68 17.32 12.07
C GLY A 276 -15.45 16.25 13.14
N LYS A 277 -14.29 15.63 13.12
CA LYS A 277 -13.88 14.58 14.06
C LYS A 277 -12.75 15.06 14.95
#